data_a1ca74e3d34275f63d6c2d7df09fe312
#
_entry.id   a1ca74e3d34275f63d6c2d7df09fe312
#
_cell.length_a   1.000
_cell.length_b   1.000
_cell.length_c   1.000
_cell.angle_alpha   90.00
_cell.angle_beta   90.00
_cell.angle_gamma   90.00
#
_symmetry.space_group_name_H-M   'P 1'
#
loop_
_entity.id
_entity.type
_entity.pdbx_description
1 polymer ?
#
loop_
_entity_poly.entity_id
_entity_poly.type
_entity_poly.pdbx_seq_one_letter_code
_entity_poly.pdbx_strand_id
1 'polypeptide(L)'
;VGRIIREATAHTDKKLTLELGGKSPFIVFEDADLDSAVEGVVDAIWFNQGQVCCAGSRLLVQESVAEKVIERLKKRMAKLRVGDPLDKSMDMGAIIAPIQKERIQNLVEQGKKEGAEVWQWQGKLPHNSGKSGKSGGGCYFPPTFLTNVSPASTVAQTEIFGPVLVSMTFRTPDEAVMLANNSAYGLSASVWSENINQALHVTPKLKCGVVWINCTNQFDAAVGFGGYRESGYGREGGHEGMFAYLKKKESGIPTEELRITVPKVKTAENSALSLDRTAKLYIGGKQTRPDSGYSLNVVNADGSLAGEIAHGNRKDIRNAVEAAHKACGWQSSTPHLRAQILYFLAENLETRGEEFQNRIMKLTGVSKKQAGHEVETAVRSIFSYAALADKHEGLIHQPPMRGLALALNEPIGVLGLVCSDEAPLLGMLSMLLPAIAMGNTVVLVPSRPFALVATDFYQVLETSDVPSGVINIVSGDAEELGSVLAKHDDVAGLWISGTADECTNAKKLSSGNMKIIWTNNGKKLDWFDNQQAAGREWMRRASQVKNVWIPYGE
;
A
#
# COMPACT_ATOMS: atom_id res chain seq x y z
N VAL A 1 -5.14 1.69 17.44
CA VAL A 1 -5.68 0.33 17.59
C VAL A 1 -4.96 -0.63 16.65
N GLY A 2 -4.93 -0.38 15.31
CA GLY A 2 -4.32 -1.28 14.33
C GLY A 2 -2.85 -1.61 14.63
N ARG A 3 -2.04 -0.60 15.01
CA ARG A 3 -0.63 -0.78 15.41
C ARG A 3 -0.50 -1.73 16.60
N ILE A 4 -1.33 -1.54 17.63
CA ILE A 4 -1.33 -2.40 18.83
C ILE A 4 -1.68 -3.84 18.46
N ILE A 5 -2.71 -4.06 17.63
CA ILE A 5 -3.11 -5.40 17.20
C ILE A 5 -1.97 -6.07 16.41
N ARG A 6 -1.36 -5.34 15.47
CA ARG A 6 -0.26 -5.86 14.66
C ARG A 6 0.95 -6.23 15.49
N GLU A 7 1.35 -5.39 16.43
CA GLU A 7 2.47 -5.64 17.35
C GLU A 7 2.17 -6.83 18.28
N ALA A 8 0.95 -6.90 18.83
CA ALA A 8 0.54 -8.00 19.70
C ALA A 8 0.47 -9.36 18.99
N THR A 9 0.22 -9.37 17.68
CA THR A 9 0.11 -10.60 16.88
C THR A 9 1.37 -10.91 16.05
N ALA A 10 2.40 -10.06 16.10
CA ALA A 10 3.58 -10.16 15.23
C ALA A 10 4.31 -11.51 15.30
N HIS A 11 4.30 -12.16 16.46
CA HIS A 11 4.92 -13.47 16.70
C HIS A 11 4.05 -14.65 16.26
N THR A 12 2.89 -14.39 15.67
CA THR A 12 1.95 -15.43 15.23
C THR A 12 1.85 -15.50 13.71
N ASP A 13 1.31 -16.62 13.22
CA ASP A 13 0.99 -16.84 11.80
C ASP A 13 -0.43 -16.35 11.44
N LYS A 14 -1.10 -15.59 12.33
CA LYS A 14 -2.46 -15.10 12.09
C LYS A 14 -2.47 -14.13 10.92
N LYS A 15 -3.38 -14.36 9.99
CA LYS A 15 -3.72 -13.36 8.97
C LYS A 15 -4.51 -12.24 9.63
N LEU A 16 -4.24 -11.01 9.23
CA LEU A 16 -4.94 -9.83 9.70
C LEU A 16 -5.61 -9.14 8.52
N THR A 17 -6.86 -8.75 8.70
CA THR A 17 -7.54 -7.68 7.98
C THR A 17 -7.82 -6.57 8.97
N LEU A 18 -7.51 -5.33 8.63
CA LEU A 18 -7.65 -4.18 9.51
C LEU A 18 -8.42 -3.09 8.78
N GLU A 19 -9.63 -2.82 9.27
CA GLU A 19 -10.47 -1.71 8.83
C GLU A 19 -10.38 -0.60 9.88
N LEU A 20 -9.65 0.46 9.55
CA LEU A 20 -9.31 1.54 10.48
C LEU A 20 -9.98 2.86 10.05
N GLY A 21 -9.56 3.96 10.64
CA GLY A 21 -10.11 5.26 10.38
C GLY A 21 -9.85 5.81 8.97
N GLY A 22 -10.51 6.90 8.65
CA GLY A 22 -10.38 7.58 7.38
C GLY A 22 -10.49 9.10 7.50
N LYS A 23 -10.02 9.80 6.47
CA LYS A 23 -10.25 11.22 6.24
C LYS A 23 -10.65 11.40 4.78
N SER A 24 -11.75 10.77 4.42
CA SER A 24 -12.16 10.56 3.04
C SER A 24 -12.50 11.87 2.33
N PRO A 25 -11.99 12.12 1.12
CA PRO A 25 -12.35 13.26 0.32
C PRO A 25 -13.70 13.05 -0.38
N PHE A 26 -14.51 14.10 -0.42
CA PHE A 26 -15.71 14.24 -1.23
C PHE A 26 -15.43 15.32 -2.26
N ILE A 27 -15.24 14.96 -3.53
CA ILE A 27 -14.74 15.83 -4.59
C ILE A 27 -15.91 16.25 -5.48
N VAL A 28 -16.13 17.56 -5.63
CA VAL A 28 -17.21 18.11 -6.46
C VAL A 28 -16.60 18.97 -7.56
N PHE A 29 -16.77 18.55 -8.81
CA PHE A 29 -16.39 19.31 -9.99
C PHE A 29 -17.49 20.28 -10.42
N GLU A 30 -17.16 21.26 -11.26
CA GLU A 30 -18.08 22.32 -11.69
C GLU A 30 -19.25 21.83 -12.51
N ASP A 31 -19.10 20.70 -13.19
CA ASP A 31 -20.12 20.07 -14.03
C ASP A 31 -21.04 19.09 -13.27
N ALA A 32 -20.80 18.87 -11.97
CA ALA A 32 -21.63 17.99 -11.16
C ALA A 32 -23.06 18.52 -11.00
N ASP A 33 -24.04 17.62 -10.88
CA ASP A 33 -25.35 17.99 -10.34
C ASP A 33 -25.19 18.43 -8.89
N LEU A 34 -25.24 19.76 -8.67
CA LEU A 34 -24.97 20.34 -7.37
C LEU A 34 -26.04 20.02 -6.32
N ASP A 35 -27.29 19.77 -6.72
CA ASP A 35 -28.33 19.41 -5.78
C ASP A 35 -28.15 17.99 -5.27
N SER A 36 -27.89 17.04 -6.16
CA SER A 36 -27.54 15.67 -5.82
C SER A 36 -26.23 15.60 -5.03
N ALA A 37 -25.22 16.38 -5.42
CA ALA A 37 -23.94 16.44 -4.70
C ALA A 37 -24.10 16.95 -3.26
N VAL A 38 -24.95 17.94 -3.02
CA VAL A 38 -25.25 18.48 -1.67
C VAL A 38 -25.94 17.43 -0.80
N GLU A 39 -26.95 16.72 -1.33
CA GLU A 39 -27.57 15.61 -0.60
C GLU A 39 -26.57 14.47 -0.34
N GLY A 40 -25.69 14.17 -1.30
CA GLY A 40 -24.60 13.23 -1.12
C GLY A 40 -23.64 13.65 0.00
N VAL A 41 -23.28 14.93 0.13
CA VAL A 41 -22.48 15.42 1.27
C VAL A 41 -23.22 15.24 2.58
N VAL A 42 -24.54 15.48 2.62
CA VAL A 42 -25.35 15.27 3.84
C VAL A 42 -25.27 13.81 4.29
N ASP A 43 -25.47 12.89 3.36
CA ASP A 43 -25.35 11.44 3.63
C ASP A 43 -23.90 11.03 3.99
N ALA A 44 -22.90 11.60 3.33
CA ALA A 44 -21.51 11.27 3.56
C ALA A 44 -20.98 11.66 4.95
N ILE A 45 -21.50 12.74 5.58
CA ILE A 45 -20.92 13.25 6.82
C ILE A 45 -21.88 13.29 8.01
N TRP A 46 -23.18 13.53 7.80
CA TRP A 46 -24.11 13.62 8.94
C TRP A 46 -24.88 12.34 9.19
N PHE A 47 -24.89 11.38 8.26
CA PHE A 47 -25.32 10.03 8.52
C PHE A 47 -24.57 9.46 9.75
N ASN A 48 -25.29 8.81 10.64
CA ASN A 48 -24.77 8.25 11.90
C ASN A 48 -23.88 9.24 12.70
N GLN A 49 -24.25 10.53 12.76
CA GLN A 49 -23.53 11.60 13.47
C GLN A 49 -22.06 11.79 12.99
N GLY A 50 -21.73 11.42 11.75
CA GLY A 50 -20.36 11.41 11.25
C GLY A 50 -19.43 10.39 11.92
N GLN A 51 -19.97 9.48 12.71
CA GLN A 51 -19.25 8.38 13.33
C GLN A 51 -19.21 7.16 12.39
N VAL A 52 -18.64 7.38 11.22
CA VAL A 52 -18.48 6.42 10.13
C VAL A 52 -17.04 6.50 9.62
N CYS A 53 -16.38 5.37 9.51
CA CYS A 53 -14.96 5.31 9.10
C CYS A 53 -14.73 5.90 7.70
N CYS A 54 -15.65 5.68 6.76
CA CYS A 54 -15.58 6.20 5.40
C CYS A 54 -16.27 7.56 5.20
N ALA A 55 -16.71 8.22 6.28
CA ALA A 55 -17.37 9.54 6.19
C ALA A 55 -16.60 10.50 5.29
N GLY A 56 -17.29 11.11 4.31
CA GLY A 56 -16.74 12.11 3.39
C GLY A 56 -16.45 13.44 4.10
N SER A 57 -15.57 13.41 5.10
CA SER A 57 -15.31 14.48 6.04
C SER A 57 -14.45 15.63 5.51
N ARG A 58 -13.86 15.48 4.29
CA ARG A 58 -13.14 16.52 3.56
C ARG A 58 -13.85 16.82 2.25
N LEU A 59 -14.56 17.93 2.18
CA LEU A 59 -15.19 18.44 0.96
C LEU A 59 -14.15 19.20 0.14
N LEU A 60 -13.85 18.72 -1.06
CA LEU A 60 -13.00 19.37 -2.05
C LEU A 60 -13.92 19.87 -3.17
N VAL A 61 -14.02 21.19 -3.37
CA VAL A 61 -14.91 21.78 -4.35
C VAL A 61 -14.12 22.57 -5.38
N GLN A 62 -14.47 22.43 -6.66
CA GLN A 62 -13.87 23.25 -7.70
C GLN A 62 -14.21 24.73 -7.46
N GLU A 63 -13.21 25.61 -7.55
CA GLU A 63 -13.30 27.03 -7.15
C GLU A 63 -14.47 27.75 -7.82
N SER A 64 -14.74 27.46 -9.09
CA SER A 64 -15.81 28.08 -9.89
C SER A 64 -17.23 27.88 -9.34
N VAL A 65 -17.47 26.83 -8.54
CA VAL A 65 -18.79 26.49 -7.98
C VAL A 65 -18.79 26.49 -6.45
N ALA A 66 -17.68 26.79 -5.81
CA ALA A 66 -17.50 26.65 -4.36
C ALA A 66 -18.53 27.47 -3.55
N GLU A 67 -18.75 28.75 -3.90
CA GLU A 67 -19.71 29.60 -3.20
C GLU A 67 -21.13 29.04 -3.28
N LYS A 68 -21.54 28.56 -4.46
CA LYS A 68 -22.87 27.97 -4.67
C LYS A 68 -23.06 26.70 -3.84
N VAL A 69 -22.07 25.82 -3.81
CA VAL A 69 -22.10 24.58 -3.03
C VAL A 69 -22.17 24.89 -1.54
N ILE A 70 -21.34 25.80 -1.04
CA ILE A 70 -21.30 26.21 0.37
C ILE A 70 -22.64 26.80 0.80
N GLU A 71 -23.22 27.67 -0.01
CA GLU A 71 -24.53 28.29 0.28
C GLU A 71 -25.66 27.25 0.34
N ARG A 72 -25.75 26.36 -0.69
CA ARG A 72 -26.75 25.28 -0.72
C ARG A 72 -26.58 24.36 0.48
N LEU A 73 -25.35 24.00 0.80
CA LEU A 73 -25.04 23.12 1.91
C LEU A 73 -25.43 23.71 3.26
N LYS A 74 -25.13 25.00 3.52
CA LYS A 74 -25.59 25.72 4.73
C LYS A 74 -27.10 25.73 4.84
N LYS A 75 -27.82 26.00 3.73
CA LYS A 75 -29.28 25.96 3.68
C LYS A 75 -29.84 24.57 3.98
N ARG A 76 -29.18 23.51 3.48
CA ARG A 76 -29.59 22.13 3.72
C ARG A 76 -29.30 21.70 5.17
N MET A 77 -28.12 22.05 5.70
CA MET A 77 -27.76 21.81 7.11
C MET A 77 -28.77 22.42 8.08
N ALA A 78 -29.24 23.64 7.80
CA ALA A 78 -30.21 24.31 8.66
C ALA A 78 -31.53 23.53 8.82
N LYS A 79 -31.84 22.62 7.89
CA LYS A 79 -33.04 21.77 7.90
C LYS A 79 -32.83 20.42 8.60
N LEU A 80 -31.61 20.11 9.03
CA LEU A 80 -31.33 18.88 9.74
C LEU A 80 -32.03 18.86 11.10
N ARG A 81 -32.56 17.69 11.48
CA ARG A 81 -33.23 17.46 12.75
C ARG A 81 -32.34 16.58 13.61
N VAL A 82 -31.97 17.11 14.77
CA VAL A 82 -31.10 16.41 15.75
C VAL A 82 -31.94 16.04 16.94
N GLY A 83 -32.03 14.74 17.26
CA GLY A 83 -32.91 14.27 18.30
C GLY A 83 -32.68 12.83 18.72
N ASP A 84 -33.72 12.25 19.34
CA ASP A 84 -33.71 10.85 19.79
C ASP A 84 -33.51 9.91 18.58
N PRO A 85 -32.50 9.04 18.57
CA PRO A 85 -32.25 8.12 17.45
C PRO A 85 -33.35 7.08 17.23
N LEU A 86 -34.24 6.89 18.19
CA LEU A 86 -35.43 6.04 18.05
C LEU A 86 -36.60 6.75 17.36
N ASP A 87 -36.56 8.06 17.24
CA ASP A 87 -37.53 8.83 16.47
C ASP A 87 -37.11 8.86 14.99
N LYS A 88 -37.86 8.14 14.14
CA LYS A 88 -37.62 8.03 12.69
C LYS A 88 -37.69 9.37 11.96
N SER A 89 -38.20 10.43 12.59
CA SER A 89 -38.22 11.78 12.01
C SER A 89 -36.91 12.52 12.19
N MET A 90 -35.97 12.02 12.99
CA MET A 90 -34.67 12.63 13.24
C MET A 90 -33.64 12.17 12.20
N ASP A 91 -32.83 13.12 11.74
CA ASP A 91 -31.77 12.89 10.76
C ASP A 91 -30.46 12.49 11.46
N MET A 92 -30.25 12.93 12.71
CA MET A 92 -29.01 12.71 13.45
C MET A 92 -29.29 12.52 14.95
N GLY A 93 -28.61 11.55 15.54
CA GLY A 93 -28.70 11.21 16.96
C GLY A 93 -27.56 11.76 17.83
N ALA A 94 -27.28 11.08 18.95
CA ALA A 94 -26.25 11.45 19.92
C ALA A 94 -24.88 10.82 19.57
N ILE A 95 -23.79 11.51 19.92
CA ILE A 95 -22.41 10.97 19.93
C ILE A 95 -22.31 9.83 20.96
N ILE A 96 -21.54 8.80 20.64
CA ILE A 96 -21.45 7.55 21.41
C ILE A 96 -21.08 7.76 22.89
N ALA A 97 -20.23 8.74 23.22
CA ALA A 97 -19.74 8.95 24.57
C ALA A 97 -19.28 10.39 24.83
N PRO A 98 -19.31 10.88 26.10
CA PRO A 98 -18.83 12.21 26.46
C PRO A 98 -17.39 12.48 26.03
N ILE A 99 -16.50 11.52 26.20
CA ILE A 99 -15.08 11.65 25.80
C ILE A 99 -14.91 11.90 24.30
N GLN A 100 -15.76 11.28 23.47
CA GLN A 100 -15.72 11.51 22.02
C GLN A 100 -16.30 12.88 21.69
N LYS A 101 -17.37 13.32 22.35
CA LYS A 101 -17.90 14.67 22.20
C LYS A 101 -16.87 15.74 22.55
N GLU A 102 -16.15 15.57 23.65
CA GLU A 102 -15.06 16.46 24.06
C GLU A 102 -13.93 16.50 23.02
N ARG A 103 -13.54 15.33 22.48
CA ARG A 103 -12.54 15.26 21.41
C ARG A 103 -12.98 16.02 20.17
N ILE A 104 -14.24 15.87 19.74
CA ILE A 104 -14.78 16.61 18.60
C ILE A 104 -14.71 18.11 18.85
N GLN A 105 -15.15 18.54 20.02
CA GLN A 105 -15.13 19.95 20.42
C GLN A 105 -13.72 20.53 20.39
N ASN A 106 -12.74 19.82 20.97
CA ASN A 106 -11.35 20.25 21.02
C ASN A 106 -10.76 20.38 19.60
N LEU A 107 -11.07 19.47 18.69
CA LEU A 107 -10.60 19.51 17.30
C LEU A 107 -11.26 20.68 16.53
N VAL A 108 -12.54 20.97 16.74
CA VAL A 108 -13.21 22.12 16.13
C VAL A 108 -12.59 23.44 16.62
N GLU A 109 -12.34 23.57 17.93
CA GLU A 109 -11.65 24.73 18.49
C GLU A 109 -10.22 24.87 17.98
N GLN A 110 -9.51 23.74 17.77
CA GLN A 110 -8.19 23.77 17.15
C GLN A 110 -8.24 24.28 15.71
N GLY A 111 -9.18 23.79 14.90
CA GLY A 111 -9.38 24.27 13.54
C GLY A 111 -9.68 25.77 13.46
N LYS A 112 -10.49 26.28 14.41
CA LYS A 112 -10.76 27.70 14.54
C LYS A 112 -9.52 28.52 14.87
N LYS A 113 -8.68 28.03 15.79
CA LYS A 113 -7.37 28.66 16.12
C LYS A 113 -6.41 28.67 14.93
N GLU A 114 -6.51 27.66 14.06
CA GLU A 114 -5.71 27.54 12.84
C GLU A 114 -6.27 28.38 11.65
N GLY A 115 -7.32 29.16 11.87
CA GLY A 115 -7.87 30.13 10.91
C GLY A 115 -9.11 29.65 10.14
N ALA A 116 -9.66 28.48 10.46
CA ALA A 116 -10.91 28.04 9.84
C ALA A 116 -12.11 28.88 10.28
N GLU A 117 -12.98 29.18 9.33
CA GLU A 117 -14.29 29.76 9.61
C GLU A 117 -15.26 28.64 9.99
N VAL A 118 -15.96 28.80 11.10
CA VAL A 118 -16.85 27.77 11.65
C VAL A 118 -18.30 28.21 11.50
N TRP A 119 -19.07 27.41 10.79
CA TRP A 119 -20.52 27.49 10.77
C TRP A 119 -21.11 26.28 11.51
N GLN A 120 -22.01 26.51 12.45
CA GLN A 120 -22.71 25.47 13.19
C GLN A 120 -24.21 25.59 13.03
N TRP A 121 -24.88 24.45 13.02
CA TRP A 121 -26.32 24.34 13.05
C TRP A 121 -26.90 25.09 14.27
N GLN A 122 -27.92 25.91 14.05
CA GLN A 122 -28.50 26.82 15.05
C GLN A 122 -29.77 26.28 15.75
N GLY A 123 -30.15 25.04 15.48
CA GLY A 123 -31.30 24.41 16.12
C GLY A 123 -31.06 24.12 17.60
N LYS A 124 -32.12 23.75 18.29
CA LYS A 124 -32.10 23.42 19.72
C LYS A 124 -31.70 21.94 19.90
N LEU A 125 -30.55 21.68 20.49
CA LEU A 125 -30.16 20.33 20.85
C LEU A 125 -31.08 19.79 21.98
N PRO A 126 -31.40 18.49 21.96
CA PRO A 126 -32.18 17.87 23.03
C PRO A 126 -31.50 18.02 24.39
N HIS A 127 -32.27 18.42 25.39
CA HIS A 127 -31.85 18.34 26.78
C HIS A 127 -32.20 16.95 27.33
N ASN A 128 -31.24 16.24 27.88
CA ASN A 128 -31.55 15.00 28.60
C ASN A 128 -32.37 15.32 29.85
N SER A 129 -33.66 15.15 29.76
CA SER A 129 -34.54 14.93 30.93
C SER A 129 -34.43 13.46 31.38
N GLY A 130 -33.20 13.00 31.67
CA GLY A 130 -33.04 11.66 32.22
C GLY A 130 -33.72 11.54 33.57
N LYS A 131 -34.50 10.49 33.80
CA LYS A 131 -35.22 10.16 35.06
C LYS A 131 -34.31 10.04 36.31
N SER A 132 -33.02 10.35 36.21
CA SER A 132 -32.02 10.26 37.28
C SER A 132 -31.53 11.61 37.85
N GLY A 133 -32.21 12.71 37.63
CA GLY A 133 -31.95 13.98 38.37
C GLY A 133 -30.54 14.57 38.33
N LYS A 134 -29.61 14.00 37.59
CA LYS A 134 -28.29 14.58 37.35
C LYS A 134 -28.33 15.33 36.03
N SER A 135 -28.14 16.65 36.09
CA SER A 135 -28.03 17.55 34.94
C SER A 135 -26.76 17.24 34.14
N GLY A 136 -26.81 16.21 33.31
CA GLY A 136 -25.82 15.93 32.28
C GLY A 136 -26.43 16.25 30.92
N GLY A 137 -26.03 17.33 30.28
CA GLY A 137 -26.42 17.62 28.91
C GLY A 137 -26.07 16.40 28.04
N GLY A 138 -27.03 15.92 27.20
CA GLY A 138 -26.81 14.74 26.35
C GLY A 138 -25.57 14.87 25.46
N CYS A 139 -25.08 13.72 24.97
CA CYS A 139 -23.91 13.66 24.10
C CYS A 139 -24.20 14.16 22.67
N TYR A 140 -25.18 15.05 22.50
CA TYR A 140 -25.45 15.66 21.18
C TYR A 140 -24.41 16.70 20.82
N PHE A 141 -24.03 16.72 19.54
CA PHE A 141 -23.12 17.71 18.98
C PHE A 141 -23.77 18.30 17.71
N PRO A 142 -23.73 19.63 17.51
CA PRO A 142 -24.39 20.22 16.37
C PRO A 142 -23.64 19.89 15.07
N PRO A 143 -24.34 19.65 13.94
CA PRO A 143 -23.72 19.64 12.62
C PRO A 143 -22.84 20.88 12.45
N THR A 144 -21.57 20.64 12.07
CA THR A 144 -20.55 21.69 12.01
C THR A 144 -19.86 21.65 10.66
N PHE A 145 -19.64 22.83 10.09
CA PHE A 145 -18.98 23.00 8.81
C PHE A 145 -17.87 24.05 8.92
N LEU A 146 -16.64 23.64 8.58
CA LEU A 146 -15.45 24.49 8.58
C LEU A 146 -15.06 24.83 7.15
N THR A 147 -14.97 26.12 6.86
CA THR A 147 -14.50 26.66 5.58
C THR A 147 -13.16 27.36 5.76
N ASN A 148 -12.50 27.75 4.68
CA ASN A 148 -11.17 28.38 4.73
C ASN A 148 -10.11 27.54 5.46
N VAL A 149 -10.15 26.20 5.24
CA VAL A 149 -9.26 25.25 5.92
C VAL A 149 -7.99 25.05 5.08
N SER A 150 -6.82 25.27 5.70
CA SER A 150 -5.54 24.93 5.07
C SER A 150 -5.38 23.41 4.94
N PRO A 151 -4.79 22.88 3.85
CA PRO A 151 -4.48 21.47 3.71
C PRO A 151 -3.57 20.91 4.82
N ALA A 152 -2.77 21.75 5.48
CA ALA A 152 -1.89 21.38 6.59
C ALA A 152 -2.57 21.47 7.97
N SER A 153 -3.80 21.98 8.04
CA SER A 153 -4.55 22.13 9.29
C SER A 153 -4.80 20.77 9.96
N THR A 154 -4.76 20.75 11.28
CA THR A 154 -5.07 19.58 12.10
C THR A 154 -6.41 18.95 11.73
N VAL A 155 -7.45 19.77 11.48
CA VAL A 155 -8.78 19.28 11.12
C VAL A 155 -8.87 18.73 9.69
N ALA A 156 -7.93 19.08 8.81
CA ALA A 156 -7.82 18.49 7.47
C ALA A 156 -7.09 17.15 7.48
N GLN A 157 -6.20 16.93 8.44
CA GLN A 157 -5.33 15.75 8.52
C GLN A 157 -5.81 14.70 9.52
N THR A 158 -6.57 15.08 10.56
CA THR A 158 -6.99 14.19 11.63
C THR A 158 -8.43 13.75 11.46
N GLU A 159 -8.72 12.46 11.65
CA GLU A 159 -10.08 11.94 11.74
C GLU A 159 -10.78 12.49 13.00
N ILE A 160 -11.84 13.25 12.81
CA ILE A 160 -12.62 13.84 13.91
C ILE A 160 -13.59 12.83 14.50
N PHE A 161 -14.19 11.99 13.63
CA PHE A 161 -15.19 10.98 13.96
C PHE A 161 -16.41 11.57 14.67
N GLY A 162 -17.01 12.55 14.01
CA GLY A 162 -18.16 13.30 14.46
C GLY A 162 -18.77 14.15 13.32
N PRO A 163 -19.87 14.89 13.56
CA PRO A 163 -20.64 15.58 12.55
C PRO A 163 -19.95 16.87 12.06
N VAL A 164 -18.72 16.78 11.67
CA VAL A 164 -17.84 17.91 11.32
C VAL A 164 -17.28 17.73 9.91
N LEU A 165 -17.69 18.60 9.01
CA LEU A 165 -17.19 18.70 7.65
C LEU A 165 -16.13 19.79 7.56
N VAL A 166 -15.02 19.51 6.85
CA VAL A 166 -14.04 20.54 6.49
C VAL A 166 -14.04 20.74 4.98
N SER A 167 -13.84 21.97 4.49
CA SER A 167 -13.79 22.22 3.04
C SER A 167 -12.55 22.98 2.61
N MET A 168 -12.12 22.64 1.40
CA MET A 168 -11.02 23.26 0.66
C MET A 168 -11.44 23.40 -0.80
N THR A 169 -10.86 24.33 -1.53
CA THR A 169 -11.09 24.50 -2.95
C THR A 169 -9.93 23.97 -3.78
N PHE A 170 -10.19 23.64 -5.03
CA PHE A 170 -9.19 23.28 -6.03
C PHE A 170 -9.55 23.92 -7.38
N ARG A 171 -8.57 24.04 -8.28
CA ARG A 171 -8.73 24.62 -9.62
C ARG A 171 -8.71 23.59 -10.73
N THR A 172 -7.85 22.57 -10.60
CA THR A 172 -7.65 21.57 -11.63
C THR A 172 -7.88 20.15 -11.09
N PRO A 173 -8.21 19.18 -11.96
CA PRO A 173 -8.33 17.78 -11.54
C PRO A 173 -7.08 17.21 -10.86
N ASP A 174 -5.88 17.61 -11.30
CA ASP A 174 -4.64 17.16 -10.68
C ASP A 174 -4.44 17.76 -9.28
N GLU A 175 -4.84 19.00 -9.06
CA GLU A 175 -4.86 19.61 -7.72
C GLU A 175 -5.87 18.93 -6.81
N ALA A 176 -7.05 18.55 -7.32
CA ALA A 176 -8.03 17.76 -6.56
C ALA A 176 -7.44 16.42 -6.10
N VAL A 177 -6.74 15.72 -7.00
CA VAL A 177 -6.04 14.47 -6.68
C VAL A 177 -4.93 14.68 -5.65
N MET A 178 -4.14 15.75 -5.80
CA MET A 178 -3.08 16.10 -4.85
C MET A 178 -3.65 16.34 -3.45
N LEU A 179 -4.68 17.15 -3.33
CA LEU A 179 -5.35 17.44 -2.06
C LEU A 179 -6.03 16.20 -1.48
N ALA A 180 -6.70 15.39 -2.30
CA ALA A 180 -7.33 14.15 -1.88
C ALA A 180 -6.32 13.18 -1.27
N ASN A 181 -5.15 13.04 -1.90
CA ASN A 181 -4.08 12.14 -1.48
C ASN A 181 -3.20 12.69 -0.34
N ASN A 182 -3.34 13.98 0.01
CA ASN A 182 -2.61 14.63 1.10
C ASN A 182 -3.20 14.22 2.46
N SER A 183 -3.02 12.97 2.83
CA SER A 183 -3.49 12.38 4.08
C SER A 183 -2.72 11.10 4.37
N ALA A 184 -2.56 10.74 5.63
CA ALA A 184 -2.05 9.43 6.04
C ALA A 184 -3.06 8.30 5.78
N TYR A 185 -4.33 8.65 5.60
CA TYR A 185 -5.43 7.71 5.36
C TYR A 185 -5.63 7.41 3.87
N GLY A 186 -6.43 6.38 3.60
CA GLY A 186 -6.81 6.00 2.25
C GLY A 186 -7.98 5.02 2.24
N LEU A 187 -9.09 5.32 2.95
CA LEU A 187 -10.23 4.41 3.02
C LEU A 187 -11.12 4.53 1.79
N SER A 188 -11.75 5.67 1.62
CA SER A 188 -12.67 5.89 0.52
C SER A 188 -12.56 7.30 -0.07
N ALA A 189 -13.26 7.53 -1.18
CA ALA A 189 -13.48 8.83 -1.79
C ALA A 189 -14.83 8.85 -2.53
N SER A 190 -15.46 10.03 -2.61
CA SER A 190 -16.58 10.27 -3.54
C SER A 190 -16.14 11.27 -4.60
N VAL A 191 -16.51 11.03 -5.86
CA VAL A 191 -16.18 11.89 -7.01
C VAL A 191 -17.47 12.25 -7.74
N TRP A 192 -17.80 13.53 -7.81
CA TRP A 192 -19.00 14.05 -8.42
C TRP A 192 -18.67 14.86 -9.66
N SER A 193 -19.09 14.39 -10.81
CA SER A 193 -18.93 14.98 -12.14
C SER A 193 -19.88 14.31 -13.12
N GLU A 194 -20.56 15.05 -13.96
CA GLU A 194 -21.36 14.50 -15.06
C GLU A 194 -20.50 14.06 -16.25
N ASN A 195 -19.22 14.47 -16.27
CA ASN A 195 -18.26 14.01 -17.25
C ASN A 195 -17.61 12.69 -16.80
N ILE A 196 -18.11 11.59 -17.33
CA ILE A 196 -17.58 10.25 -17.02
C ILE A 196 -16.08 10.10 -17.31
N ASN A 197 -15.55 10.77 -18.34
CA ASN A 197 -14.13 10.75 -18.66
C ASN A 197 -13.30 11.38 -17.53
N GLN A 198 -13.79 12.50 -16.97
CA GLN A 198 -13.13 13.17 -15.84
C GLN A 198 -13.19 12.29 -14.57
N ALA A 199 -14.35 11.75 -14.26
CA ALA A 199 -14.51 10.86 -13.11
C ALA A 199 -13.60 9.64 -13.20
N LEU A 200 -13.55 8.96 -14.36
CA LEU A 200 -12.68 7.80 -14.60
C LEU A 200 -11.19 8.17 -14.67
N HIS A 201 -10.83 9.39 -15.11
CA HIS A 201 -9.45 9.87 -15.11
C HIS A 201 -8.90 10.13 -13.70
N VAL A 202 -9.73 10.65 -12.80
CA VAL A 202 -9.35 10.97 -11.43
C VAL A 202 -9.30 9.72 -10.54
N THR A 203 -10.28 8.82 -10.68
CA THR A 203 -10.48 7.65 -9.81
C THR A 203 -9.24 6.78 -9.61
N PRO A 204 -8.49 6.35 -10.64
CA PRO A 204 -7.29 5.53 -10.45
C PRO A 204 -6.15 6.26 -9.72
N LYS A 205 -6.13 7.60 -9.76
CA LYS A 205 -5.09 8.41 -9.12
C LYS A 205 -5.33 8.60 -7.62
N LEU A 206 -6.55 8.35 -7.13
CA LEU A 206 -6.87 8.46 -5.70
C LEU A 206 -6.29 7.28 -4.92
N LYS A 207 -5.54 7.54 -3.87
CA LYS A 207 -4.91 6.51 -3.03
C LYS A 207 -5.86 6.04 -1.93
N CYS A 208 -6.93 5.37 -2.33
CA CYS A 208 -7.94 4.80 -1.42
C CYS A 208 -8.50 3.49 -1.97
N GLY A 209 -9.08 2.70 -1.09
CA GLY A 209 -9.58 1.37 -1.46
C GLY A 209 -10.97 1.36 -2.08
N VAL A 210 -11.77 2.40 -1.85
CA VAL A 210 -13.12 2.51 -2.42
C VAL A 210 -13.33 3.90 -3.02
N VAL A 211 -13.92 3.96 -4.21
CA VAL A 211 -14.33 5.21 -4.84
C VAL A 211 -15.79 5.11 -5.28
N TRP A 212 -16.58 6.09 -4.91
CA TRP A 212 -17.96 6.26 -5.33
C TRP A 212 -18.05 7.39 -6.37
N ILE A 213 -18.54 7.09 -7.58
CA ILE A 213 -18.78 8.09 -8.63
C ILE A 213 -20.26 8.49 -8.59
N ASN A 214 -20.55 9.78 -8.41
CA ASN A 214 -21.89 10.35 -8.28
C ASN A 214 -22.77 9.63 -7.24
N CYS A 215 -22.16 9.07 -6.22
CA CYS A 215 -22.83 8.43 -5.08
C CYS A 215 -21.91 8.44 -3.85
N THR A 216 -22.39 7.91 -2.73
CA THR A 216 -21.64 7.70 -1.50
C THR A 216 -22.29 6.58 -0.70
N ASN A 217 -21.55 6.03 0.28
CA ASN A 217 -22.06 5.04 1.24
C ASN A 217 -22.74 3.81 0.60
N GLN A 218 -22.34 3.42 -0.61
CA GLN A 218 -22.84 2.20 -1.24
C GLN A 218 -22.03 1.00 -0.78
N PHE A 219 -22.72 -0.03 -0.30
CA PHE A 219 -22.13 -1.27 0.20
C PHE A 219 -22.93 -2.48 -0.29
N ASP A 220 -22.21 -3.53 -0.63
CA ASP A 220 -22.78 -4.85 -0.94
C ASP A 220 -21.78 -5.95 -0.59
N ALA A 221 -22.26 -7.10 -0.13
CA ALA A 221 -21.41 -8.23 0.24
C ALA A 221 -20.58 -8.79 -0.93
N ALA A 222 -21.04 -8.58 -2.18
CA ALA A 222 -20.33 -9.00 -3.39
C ALA A 222 -19.18 -8.05 -3.76
N VAL A 223 -19.08 -6.86 -3.16
CA VAL A 223 -18.10 -5.83 -3.47
C VAL A 223 -17.19 -5.62 -2.29
N GLY A 224 -15.88 -5.68 -2.50
CA GLY A 224 -14.91 -5.51 -1.42
C GLY A 224 -14.87 -4.09 -0.86
N PHE A 225 -14.70 -3.99 0.45
CA PHE A 225 -14.49 -2.75 1.17
C PHE A 225 -13.19 -2.82 1.98
N GLY A 226 -12.40 -1.77 1.99
CA GLY A 226 -11.18 -1.68 2.80
C GLY A 226 -10.27 -0.55 2.37
N GLY A 227 -9.24 -0.30 3.19
CA GLY A 227 -8.38 0.85 3.08
C GLY A 227 -7.00 0.60 2.48
N TYR A 228 -6.31 1.71 2.24
CA TYR A 228 -4.89 1.83 1.93
C TYR A 228 -4.21 2.58 3.08
N ARG A 229 -2.90 2.50 3.18
CA ARG A 229 -2.10 3.28 4.14
C ARG A 229 -2.55 3.05 5.60
N GLU A 230 -2.69 4.11 6.40
CA GLU A 230 -3.12 4.02 7.81
C GLU A 230 -4.60 3.66 7.99
N SER A 231 -5.40 3.65 6.91
CA SER A 231 -6.75 3.09 6.95
C SER A 231 -6.77 1.57 7.02
N GLY A 232 -5.62 0.93 6.93
CA GLY A 232 -5.48 -0.50 7.10
C GLY A 232 -5.26 -1.25 5.79
N TYR A 233 -5.45 -2.55 5.84
CA TYR A 233 -5.25 -3.47 4.72
C TYR A 233 -6.16 -4.70 4.84
N GLY A 234 -6.28 -5.42 3.73
CA GLY A 234 -7.30 -6.46 3.56
C GLY A 234 -8.56 -5.89 2.93
N ARG A 235 -9.52 -6.75 2.68
CA ARG A 235 -10.86 -6.38 2.20
C ARG A 235 -11.90 -7.21 2.93
N GLU A 236 -13.02 -6.58 3.24
CA GLU A 236 -14.23 -7.25 3.70
C GLU A 236 -15.23 -7.30 2.54
N GLY A 237 -15.90 -8.44 2.36
CA GLY A 237 -16.74 -8.67 1.19
C GLY A 237 -15.94 -8.87 -0.11
N GLY A 238 -16.66 -9.06 -1.21
CA GLY A 238 -16.06 -9.36 -2.50
C GLY A 238 -15.33 -10.71 -2.56
N HIS A 239 -14.86 -11.05 -3.74
CA HIS A 239 -14.04 -12.24 -3.92
C HIS A 239 -12.69 -12.14 -3.20
N GLU A 240 -12.11 -10.95 -3.17
CA GLU A 240 -10.83 -10.66 -2.53
C GLU A 240 -10.87 -10.78 -0.99
N GLY A 241 -11.99 -10.47 -0.37
CA GLY A 241 -12.17 -10.60 1.09
C GLY A 241 -12.12 -12.05 1.57
N MET A 242 -12.52 -12.99 0.72
CA MET A 242 -12.51 -14.41 1.07
C MET A 242 -11.11 -14.97 1.37
N PHE A 243 -10.06 -14.45 0.70
CA PHE A 243 -8.70 -15.00 0.85
C PHE A 243 -8.13 -14.91 2.26
N ALA A 244 -8.59 -13.95 3.07
CA ALA A 244 -8.18 -13.84 4.46
C ALA A 244 -8.67 -15.03 5.30
N TYR A 245 -9.80 -15.62 4.96
CA TYR A 245 -10.46 -16.72 5.67
C TYR A 245 -10.13 -18.11 5.11
N LEU A 246 -9.41 -18.18 3.98
CA LEU A 246 -9.04 -19.45 3.35
C LEU A 246 -7.63 -19.89 3.77
N LYS A 247 -7.44 -21.20 3.89
CA LYS A 247 -6.14 -21.85 4.06
C LYS A 247 -5.75 -22.58 2.77
N LYS A 248 -4.44 -22.63 2.48
CA LYS A 248 -3.93 -23.55 1.45
C LYS A 248 -4.18 -24.99 1.87
N LYS A 249 -4.32 -25.89 0.88
CA LYS A 249 -4.27 -27.33 1.15
C LYS A 249 -2.90 -27.69 1.77
N GLU A 250 -2.87 -28.73 2.59
CA GLU A 250 -1.67 -29.15 3.35
C GLU A 250 -0.45 -29.41 2.47
N SER A 251 -0.64 -29.86 1.22
CA SER A 251 0.43 -30.12 0.25
C SER A 251 1.24 -28.89 -0.18
N GLY A 252 0.90 -27.69 0.25
CA GLY A 252 1.63 -26.46 -0.10
C GLY A 252 2.07 -25.65 1.11
N ILE A 253 2.03 -26.22 2.33
CA ILE A 253 2.40 -25.51 3.56
C ILE A 253 3.83 -25.86 3.93
N PRO A 254 4.76 -24.87 3.98
CA PRO A 254 6.11 -25.10 4.46
C PRO A 254 6.11 -25.53 5.94
N THR A 255 6.83 -26.59 6.26
CA THR A 255 6.91 -27.13 7.63
C THR A 255 8.29 -27.04 8.24
N GLU A 256 9.33 -26.96 7.41
CA GLU A 256 10.73 -26.90 7.85
C GLU A 256 11.09 -25.46 8.27
N GLU A 257 11.78 -25.33 9.41
CA GLU A 257 12.26 -24.03 9.89
C GLU A 257 13.47 -23.56 9.07
N LEU A 258 13.48 -22.27 8.73
CA LEU A 258 14.62 -21.64 8.08
C LEU A 258 15.76 -21.48 9.10
N ARG A 259 16.94 -22.00 8.75
CA ARG A 259 18.17 -21.84 9.52
C ARG A 259 19.23 -21.18 8.64
N ILE A 260 19.68 -20.00 9.03
CA ILE A 260 20.74 -19.30 8.33
C ILE A 260 22.09 -19.89 8.76
N THR A 261 22.81 -20.45 7.80
CA THR A 261 24.19 -20.90 8.01
C THR A 261 25.13 -19.97 7.26
N VAL A 262 25.78 -19.05 7.98
CA VAL A 262 26.80 -18.16 7.37
C VAL A 262 28.11 -18.96 7.24
N PRO A 263 28.64 -19.14 6.02
CA PRO A 263 29.95 -19.79 5.83
C PRO A 263 31.04 -18.98 6.55
N LYS A 264 31.87 -19.66 7.36
CA LYS A 264 33.01 -19.00 7.99
C LYS A 264 34.11 -18.79 6.95
N VAL A 265 34.57 -17.56 6.81
CA VAL A 265 35.73 -17.20 5.99
C VAL A 265 36.96 -17.95 6.54
N LYS A 266 37.59 -18.79 5.73
CA LYS A 266 38.98 -19.19 5.99
C LYS A 266 39.81 -17.94 5.74
N THR A 267 40.59 -17.50 6.74
CA THR A 267 41.51 -16.35 6.62
C THR A 267 42.36 -16.52 5.36
N ALA A 268 41.96 -15.84 4.30
CA ALA A 268 42.77 -15.73 3.10
C ALA A 268 43.84 -14.66 3.36
N GLU A 269 45.08 -14.98 3.08
CA GLU A 269 46.14 -13.96 3.03
C GLU A 269 45.72 -12.85 2.05
N ASN A 270 45.78 -11.62 2.54
CA ASN A 270 45.50 -10.43 1.75
C ASN A 270 46.48 -10.35 0.57
N SER A 271 46.12 -10.90 -0.58
CA SER A 271 46.74 -10.48 -1.83
C SER A 271 46.12 -9.11 -2.18
N ALA A 272 46.88 -8.05 -1.95
CA ALA A 272 46.53 -6.70 -2.37
C ALA A 272 46.29 -6.70 -3.89
N LEU A 273 45.04 -6.87 -4.29
CA LEU A 273 44.66 -6.73 -5.68
C LEU A 273 44.80 -5.23 -6.04
N SER A 274 45.56 -4.92 -7.04
CA SER A 274 45.82 -3.55 -7.53
C SER A 274 44.59 -2.84 -8.13
N LEU A 275 43.47 -3.53 -8.26
CA LEU A 275 42.22 -3.04 -8.83
C LEU A 275 41.05 -3.31 -7.87
N ASP A 276 40.28 -2.25 -7.58
CA ASP A 276 39.01 -2.36 -6.85
C ASP A 276 37.99 -3.11 -7.72
N ARG A 277 37.67 -4.34 -7.33
CA ARG A 277 36.67 -5.21 -7.97
C ARG A 277 35.40 -5.37 -7.15
N THR A 278 35.20 -4.53 -6.14
CA THR A 278 34.00 -4.55 -5.29
C THR A 278 32.75 -4.31 -6.14
N ALA A 279 31.83 -5.28 -6.14
CA ALA A 279 30.55 -5.12 -6.79
C ALA A 279 29.74 -4.02 -6.08
N LYS A 280 29.27 -3.04 -6.83
CA LYS A 280 28.59 -1.86 -6.31
C LYS A 280 27.11 -2.13 -6.05
N LEU A 281 26.43 -1.21 -5.38
CA LEU A 281 24.98 -1.17 -5.32
C LEU A 281 24.38 -0.81 -6.69
N TYR A 282 23.12 -1.18 -6.91
CA TYR A 282 22.37 -0.78 -8.12
C TYR A 282 21.19 0.10 -7.72
N ILE A 283 21.29 1.40 -7.95
CA ILE A 283 20.29 2.38 -7.53
C ILE A 283 19.99 3.34 -8.68
N GLY A 284 18.71 3.47 -9.03
CA GLY A 284 18.28 4.39 -10.09
C GLY A 284 18.83 4.03 -11.48
N GLY A 285 18.99 2.73 -11.76
CA GLY A 285 19.53 2.23 -13.03
C GLY A 285 21.04 2.43 -13.16
N LYS A 286 21.77 2.61 -12.07
CA LYS A 286 23.21 2.86 -12.06
C LYS A 286 23.92 2.09 -10.96
N GLN A 287 25.14 1.66 -11.25
CA GLN A 287 26.03 1.11 -10.25
C GLN A 287 26.62 2.24 -9.38
N THR A 288 26.34 2.23 -8.09
CA THR A 288 26.74 3.28 -7.14
C THR A 288 27.58 2.72 -6.00
N ARG A 289 28.58 3.48 -5.53
CA ARG A 289 29.33 3.11 -4.33
C ARG A 289 28.43 3.26 -3.09
N PRO A 290 28.61 2.40 -2.06
CA PRO A 290 27.87 2.54 -0.82
C PRO A 290 28.30 3.83 -0.10
N ASP A 291 27.38 4.47 0.61
CA ASP A 291 27.67 5.68 1.39
C ASP A 291 28.74 5.43 2.46
N SER A 292 28.75 4.24 3.03
CA SER A 292 29.76 3.82 4.03
C SER A 292 31.19 3.74 3.49
N GLY A 293 31.36 3.48 2.18
CA GLY A 293 32.63 3.14 1.55
C GLY A 293 33.17 1.74 1.92
N TYR A 294 32.41 0.94 2.71
CA TYR A 294 32.82 -0.40 3.12
C TYR A 294 32.37 -1.47 2.14
N SER A 295 33.10 -2.61 2.18
CA SER A 295 32.75 -3.83 1.43
C SER A 295 32.61 -5.03 2.38
N LEU A 296 31.96 -6.07 1.89
CA LEU A 296 31.79 -7.36 2.54
C LEU A 296 32.33 -8.46 1.64
N ASN A 297 33.07 -9.39 2.22
CA ASN A 297 33.55 -10.57 1.52
C ASN A 297 32.42 -11.55 1.25
N VAL A 298 32.38 -12.09 0.04
CA VAL A 298 31.57 -13.24 -0.37
C VAL A 298 32.52 -14.42 -0.63
N VAL A 299 32.18 -15.56 -0.08
CA VAL A 299 33.03 -16.77 -0.19
C VAL A 299 32.33 -17.87 -0.99
N ASN A 300 33.13 -18.66 -1.69
CA ASN A 300 32.66 -19.87 -2.35
C ASN A 300 32.35 -20.99 -1.32
N ALA A 301 31.66 -22.02 -1.76
CA ALA A 301 31.35 -23.18 -0.91
C ALA A 301 32.59 -23.87 -0.32
N ASP A 302 33.74 -23.79 -0.99
CA ASP A 302 35.02 -24.33 -0.50
C ASP A 302 35.72 -23.42 0.51
N GLY A 303 35.16 -22.22 0.80
CA GLY A 303 35.70 -21.21 1.69
C GLY A 303 36.72 -20.27 1.06
N SER A 304 37.00 -20.37 -0.25
CA SER A 304 37.82 -19.42 -0.98
C SER A 304 37.06 -18.11 -1.23
N LEU A 305 37.78 -16.98 -1.40
CA LEU A 305 37.17 -15.69 -1.71
C LEU A 305 36.55 -15.71 -3.11
N ALA A 306 35.25 -15.50 -3.20
CA ALA A 306 34.50 -15.36 -4.47
C ALA A 306 34.55 -13.94 -5.01
N GLY A 307 34.56 -12.93 -4.13
CA GLY A 307 34.59 -11.52 -4.45
C GLY A 307 34.16 -10.65 -3.29
N GLU A 308 34.00 -9.38 -3.54
CA GLU A 308 33.53 -8.39 -2.58
C GLU A 308 32.29 -7.69 -3.09
N ILE A 309 31.38 -7.38 -2.18
CA ILE A 309 30.15 -6.62 -2.44
C ILE A 309 30.14 -5.33 -1.62
N ALA A 310 29.43 -4.32 -2.09
CA ALA A 310 29.21 -3.10 -1.33
C ALA A 310 28.43 -3.39 -0.04
N HIS A 311 28.84 -2.73 1.05
CA HIS A 311 28.13 -2.77 2.33
C HIS A 311 27.20 -1.56 2.42
N GLY A 312 25.97 -1.70 1.92
CA GLY A 312 24.92 -0.68 1.99
C GLY A 312 24.47 -0.40 3.41
N ASN A 313 23.94 0.79 3.63
CA ASN A 313 23.46 1.26 4.92
C ASN A 313 22.09 1.96 4.79
N ARG A 314 21.62 2.56 5.89
CA ARG A 314 20.33 3.29 5.94
C ARG A 314 20.22 4.39 4.86
N LYS A 315 21.30 5.10 4.55
CA LYS A 315 21.28 6.18 3.55
C LYS A 315 21.14 5.63 2.14
N ASP A 316 21.76 4.49 1.87
CA ASP A 316 21.62 3.81 0.58
C ASP A 316 20.19 3.29 0.37
N ILE A 317 19.55 2.74 1.41
CA ILE A 317 18.11 2.39 1.38
C ILE A 317 17.26 3.63 1.08
N ARG A 318 17.50 4.77 1.75
CA ARG A 318 16.79 6.02 1.46
C ARG A 318 16.95 6.44 0.00
N ASN A 319 18.17 6.43 -0.52
CA ASN A 319 18.45 6.79 -1.91
C ASN A 319 17.76 5.83 -2.90
N ALA A 320 17.70 4.53 -2.57
CA ALA A 320 17.00 3.52 -3.35
C ALA A 320 15.48 3.74 -3.33
N VAL A 321 14.90 4.07 -2.19
CA VAL A 321 13.47 4.41 -2.06
C VAL A 321 13.13 5.68 -2.83
N GLU A 322 13.96 6.73 -2.76
CA GLU A 322 13.79 7.94 -3.56
C GLU A 322 13.86 7.65 -5.08
N ALA A 323 14.78 6.78 -5.51
CA ALA A 323 14.87 6.35 -6.91
C ALA A 323 13.63 5.56 -7.34
N ALA A 324 13.12 4.67 -6.49
CA ALA A 324 11.90 3.92 -6.71
C ALA A 324 10.66 4.83 -6.84
N HIS A 325 10.55 5.87 -6.02
CA HIS A 325 9.49 6.87 -6.15
C HIS A 325 9.58 7.68 -7.44
N LYS A 326 10.78 8.06 -7.88
CA LYS A 326 10.97 8.76 -9.17
C LYS A 326 10.56 7.91 -10.36
N ALA A 327 10.61 6.58 -10.22
CA ALA A 327 10.18 5.62 -11.25
C ALA A 327 8.67 5.32 -11.21
N CYS A 328 7.85 6.13 -10.53
CA CYS A 328 6.40 5.92 -10.38
C CYS A 328 5.63 5.82 -11.71
N GLY A 329 6.18 6.29 -12.83
CA GLY A 329 5.64 6.07 -14.17
C GLY A 329 5.46 4.59 -14.52
N TRP A 330 6.22 3.69 -13.89
CA TRP A 330 6.06 2.24 -14.04
C TRP A 330 4.66 1.75 -13.60
N GLN A 331 4.08 2.35 -12.56
CA GLN A 331 2.75 2.02 -12.07
C GLN A 331 1.65 2.28 -13.11
N SER A 332 1.82 3.33 -13.92
CA SER A 332 0.89 3.74 -14.96
C SER A 332 1.26 3.19 -16.35
N SER A 333 2.36 2.43 -16.49
CA SER A 333 2.69 1.74 -17.73
C SER A 333 1.65 0.66 -18.05
N THR A 334 1.44 0.40 -19.33
CA THR A 334 0.49 -0.64 -19.72
C THR A 334 0.97 -2.03 -19.28
N PRO A 335 0.08 -2.93 -18.88
CA PRO A 335 0.45 -4.32 -18.57
C PRO A 335 1.19 -5.01 -19.72
N HIS A 336 0.82 -4.67 -20.96
CA HIS A 336 1.48 -5.18 -22.17
C HIS A 336 2.96 -4.72 -22.26
N LEU A 337 3.27 -3.46 -21.98
CA LEU A 337 4.66 -2.98 -21.96
C LEU A 337 5.48 -3.70 -20.88
N ARG A 338 4.88 -3.91 -19.70
CA ARG A 338 5.54 -4.69 -18.64
C ARG A 338 5.81 -6.12 -19.06
N ALA A 339 4.86 -6.76 -19.76
CA ALA A 339 5.03 -8.10 -20.31
C ALA A 339 6.20 -8.14 -21.31
N GLN A 340 6.29 -7.19 -22.24
CA GLN A 340 7.39 -7.12 -23.23
C GLN A 340 8.75 -7.01 -22.56
N ILE A 341 8.90 -6.13 -21.57
CA ILE A 341 10.16 -5.96 -20.83
C ILE A 341 10.54 -7.26 -20.08
N LEU A 342 9.55 -7.95 -19.50
CA LEU A 342 9.81 -9.24 -18.86
C LEU A 342 10.21 -10.33 -19.86
N TYR A 343 9.67 -10.34 -21.08
CA TYR A 343 10.14 -11.26 -22.14
C TYR A 343 11.62 -11.00 -22.48
N PHE A 344 12.02 -9.75 -22.68
CA PHE A 344 13.45 -9.42 -22.90
C PHE A 344 14.33 -9.84 -21.73
N LEU A 345 13.82 -9.66 -20.49
CA LEU A 345 14.54 -10.11 -19.29
C LEU A 345 14.76 -11.62 -19.29
N ALA A 346 13.78 -12.41 -19.73
CA ALA A 346 13.90 -13.86 -19.83
C ALA A 346 14.95 -14.27 -20.89
N GLU A 347 14.87 -13.69 -22.10
CA GLU A 347 15.79 -13.98 -23.21
C GLU A 347 17.24 -13.60 -22.86
N ASN A 348 17.44 -12.45 -22.22
CA ASN A 348 18.78 -12.01 -21.81
C ASN A 348 19.35 -12.86 -20.68
N LEU A 349 18.53 -13.32 -19.73
CA LEU A 349 18.97 -14.25 -18.70
C LEU A 349 19.29 -15.62 -19.29
N GLU A 350 18.47 -16.13 -20.22
CA GLU A 350 18.71 -17.40 -20.90
C GLU A 350 20.05 -17.39 -21.65
N THR A 351 20.33 -16.31 -22.40
CA THR A 351 21.59 -16.14 -23.14
C THR A 351 22.82 -16.20 -22.21
N ARG A 352 22.67 -15.73 -20.97
CA ARG A 352 23.72 -15.74 -19.95
C ARG A 352 23.61 -16.91 -18.97
N GLY A 353 22.78 -17.90 -19.26
CA GLY A 353 22.46 -19.01 -18.34
C GLY A 353 23.69 -19.77 -17.83
N GLU A 354 24.71 -20.01 -18.67
CA GLU A 354 25.94 -20.70 -18.25
C GLU A 354 26.75 -19.88 -17.23
N GLU A 355 26.76 -18.56 -17.34
CA GLU A 355 27.44 -17.67 -16.40
C GLU A 355 26.79 -17.79 -15.00
N PHE A 356 25.46 -17.69 -14.93
CA PHE A 356 24.72 -17.85 -13.67
C PHE A 356 24.86 -19.26 -13.10
N GLN A 357 24.79 -20.30 -13.93
CA GLN A 357 25.02 -21.68 -13.52
C GLN A 357 26.38 -21.84 -12.84
N ASN A 358 27.46 -21.32 -13.43
CA ASN A 358 28.81 -21.38 -12.89
C ASN A 358 28.93 -20.57 -11.59
N ARG A 359 28.27 -19.41 -11.48
CA ARG A 359 28.22 -18.60 -10.27
C ARG A 359 27.54 -19.33 -9.13
N ILE A 360 26.35 -19.90 -9.37
CA ILE A 360 25.58 -20.65 -8.38
C ILE A 360 26.39 -21.85 -7.89
N MET A 361 26.96 -22.64 -8.80
CA MET A 361 27.81 -23.80 -8.42
C MET A 361 28.95 -23.42 -7.48
N LYS A 362 29.68 -22.36 -7.79
CA LYS A 362 30.83 -21.91 -6.97
C LYS A 362 30.38 -21.45 -5.59
N LEU A 363 29.33 -20.65 -5.53
CA LEU A 363 28.87 -20.07 -4.27
C LEU A 363 28.19 -21.08 -3.37
N THR A 364 27.33 -21.94 -3.91
CA THR A 364 26.50 -22.86 -3.12
C THR A 364 27.07 -24.27 -2.98
N GLY A 365 28.00 -24.68 -3.86
CA GLY A 365 28.54 -26.02 -3.90
C GLY A 365 27.61 -27.08 -4.51
N VAL A 366 26.48 -26.70 -5.07
CA VAL A 366 25.54 -27.62 -5.74
C VAL A 366 26.13 -28.16 -7.04
N SER A 367 25.64 -29.31 -7.51
CA SER A 367 26.07 -29.90 -8.78
C SER A 367 25.67 -29.02 -9.97
N LYS A 368 26.40 -29.20 -11.10
CA LYS A 368 26.08 -28.51 -12.38
C LYS A 368 24.63 -28.74 -12.80
N LYS A 369 24.10 -29.94 -12.58
CA LYS A 369 22.70 -30.27 -12.90
C LYS A 369 21.70 -29.45 -12.05
N GLN A 370 21.95 -29.31 -10.76
CA GLN A 370 21.11 -28.56 -9.85
C GLN A 370 21.14 -27.06 -10.15
N ALA A 371 22.33 -26.49 -10.35
CA ALA A 371 22.49 -25.10 -10.73
C ALA A 371 21.83 -24.78 -12.09
N GLY A 372 21.98 -25.69 -13.09
CA GLY A 372 21.30 -25.57 -14.38
C GLY A 372 19.78 -25.62 -14.25
N HIS A 373 19.26 -26.50 -13.38
CA HIS A 373 17.84 -26.57 -13.11
C HIS A 373 17.30 -25.29 -12.45
N GLU A 374 18.09 -24.66 -11.56
CA GLU A 374 17.71 -23.37 -10.96
C GLU A 374 17.60 -22.26 -12.02
N VAL A 375 18.61 -22.13 -12.88
CA VAL A 375 18.61 -21.13 -13.97
C VAL A 375 17.45 -21.36 -14.93
N GLU A 376 17.24 -22.60 -15.38
CA GLU A 376 16.13 -22.96 -16.28
C GLU A 376 14.77 -22.64 -15.66
N THR A 377 14.59 -22.94 -14.37
CA THR A 377 13.35 -22.64 -13.65
C THR A 377 13.16 -21.13 -13.47
N ALA A 378 14.23 -20.39 -13.22
CA ALA A 378 14.22 -18.94 -13.14
C ALA A 378 13.78 -18.29 -14.47
N VAL A 379 14.36 -18.72 -15.60
CA VAL A 379 13.96 -18.25 -16.95
C VAL A 379 12.49 -18.56 -17.22
N ARG A 380 12.03 -19.79 -16.96
CA ARG A 380 10.62 -20.17 -17.10
C ARG A 380 9.68 -19.32 -16.23
N SER A 381 10.13 -18.97 -15.02
CA SER A 381 9.36 -18.11 -14.12
C SER A 381 9.20 -16.70 -14.69
N ILE A 382 10.26 -16.14 -15.31
CA ILE A 382 10.15 -14.82 -15.98
C ILE A 382 9.14 -14.87 -17.13
N PHE A 383 9.22 -15.87 -18.01
CA PHE A 383 8.23 -16.07 -19.08
C PHE A 383 6.81 -16.20 -18.56
N SER A 384 6.63 -16.93 -17.45
CA SER A 384 5.31 -17.13 -16.83
C SER A 384 4.72 -15.82 -16.30
N TYR A 385 5.51 -14.99 -15.61
CA TYR A 385 5.05 -13.68 -15.12
C TYR A 385 4.88 -12.65 -16.24
N ALA A 386 5.70 -12.72 -17.31
CA ALA A 386 5.49 -11.94 -18.51
C ALA A 386 4.12 -12.25 -19.14
N ALA A 387 3.80 -13.55 -19.28
CA ALA A 387 2.50 -14.00 -19.79
C ALA A 387 1.32 -13.65 -18.87
N LEU A 388 1.53 -13.51 -17.56
CA LEU A 388 0.50 -13.16 -16.58
C LEU A 388 0.31 -11.64 -16.40
N ALA A 389 1.28 -10.81 -16.76
CA ALA A 389 1.28 -9.38 -16.46
C ALA A 389 0.03 -8.65 -16.99
N ASP A 390 -0.44 -9.02 -18.19
CA ASP A 390 -1.64 -8.47 -18.82
C ASP A 390 -2.90 -9.37 -18.66
N LYS A 391 -2.83 -10.39 -17.81
CA LYS A 391 -3.90 -11.37 -17.58
C LYS A 391 -4.28 -11.55 -16.09
N HIS A 392 -3.79 -10.67 -15.25
CA HIS A 392 -4.23 -10.55 -13.87
C HIS A 392 -5.35 -9.52 -13.80
N GLU A 393 -6.53 -9.96 -14.22
CA GLU A 393 -7.69 -9.12 -14.43
C GLU A 393 -8.33 -8.70 -13.10
N GLY A 394 -9.00 -7.54 -13.12
CA GLY A 394 -9.97 -7.13 -12.12
C GLY A 394 -11.30 -7.86 -12.31
N LEU A 395 -12.27 -7.52 -11.47
CA LEU A 395 -13.63 -8.08 -11.54
C LEU A 395 -14.65 -6.96 -11.78
N ILE A 396 -15.79 -7.34 -12.36
CA ILE A 396 -16.96 -6.47 -12.47
C ILE A 396 -18.06 -7.13 -11.64
N HIS A 397 -18.56 -6.39 -10.64
CA HIS A 397 -19.66 -6.83 -9.80
C HIS A 397 -20.97 -6.17 -10.23
N GLN A 398 -22.06 -6.90 -10.13
CA GLN A 398 -23.42 -6.40 -10.33
C GLN A 398 -24.14 -6.38 -8.97
N PRO A 399 -24.03 -5.28 -8.20
CA PRO A 399 -24.77 -5.15 -6.95
C PRO A 399 -26.28 -5.08 -7.22
N PRO A 400 -27.15 -5.34 -6.23
CA PRO A 400 -28.60 -5.37 -6.42
C PRO A 400 -29.22 -4.01 -6.84
N MET A 401 -28.48 -2.94 -6.72
CA MET A 401 -28.86 -1.60 -7.22
C MET A 401 -28.53 -1.45 -8.70
N ARG A 402 -29.15 -0.46 -9.39
CA ARG A 402 -28.76 -0.08 -10.76
C ARG A 402 -27.35 0.52 -10.77
N GLY A 403 -26.35 -0.27 -11.06
CA GLY A 403 -24.97 0.14 -11.04
C GLY A 403 -24.01 -0.99 -11.36
N LEU A 404 -22.75 -0.61 -11.51
CA LEU A 404 -21.61 -1.53 -11.59
C LEU A 404 -20.64 -1.21 -10.46
N ALA A 405 -19.94 -2.22 -9.97
CA ALA A 405 -18.75 -2.01 -9.16
C ALA A 405 -17.55 -2.70 -9.82
N LEU A 406 -16.49 -1.94 -10.07
CA LEU A 406 -15.26 -2.42 -10.66
C LEU A 406 -14.26 -2.72 -9.55
N ALA A 407 -13.76 -3.95 -9.49
CA ALA A 407 -12.64 -4.32 -8.62
C ALA A 407 -11.34 -4.27 -9.44
N LEU A 408 -10.57 -3.20 -9.28
CA LEU A 408 -9.35 -2.92 -10.04
C LEU A 408 -8.13 -3.39 -9.25
N ASN A 409 -7.28 -4.22 -9.86
CA ASN A 409 -5.98 -4.57 -9.28
C ASN A 409 -4.97 -3.44 -9.51
N GLU A 410 -4.51 -2.83 -8.43
CA GLU A 410 -3.52 -1.75 -8.47
C GLU A 410 -2.21 -2.18 -7.81
N PRO A 411 -1.06 -1.64 -8.25
CA PRO A 411 0.20 -1.84 -7.55
C PRO A 411 0.14 -1.25 -6.13
N ILE A 412 0.86 -1.87 -5.21
CA ILE A 412 0.98 -1.40 -3.82
C ILE A 412 1.79 -0.11 -3.76
N GLY A 413 2.84 -0.02 -4.59
CA GLY A 413 3.76 1.12 -4.63
C GLY A 413 5.23 0.69 -4.56
N VAL A 414 6.01 1.28 -3.65
CA VAL A 414 7.39 0.83 -3.39
C VAL A 414 7.36 -0.40 -2.49
N LEU A 415 7.88 -1.52 -2.99
CA LEU A 415 8.02 -2.77 -2.24
C LEU A 415 9.48 -2.97 -1.80
N GLY A 416 9.68 -3.19 -0.50
CA GLY A 416 10.92 -3.74 0.02
C GLY A 416 10.91 -5.26 -0.10
N LEU A 417 11.98 -5.86 -0.64
CA LEU A 417 12.15 -7.30 -0.75
C LEU A 417 13.44 -7.71 -0.03
N VAL A 418 13.35 -8.61 0.95
CA VAL A 418 14.52 -9.22 1.62
C VAL A 418 14.54 -10.69 1.25
N CYS A 419 15.55 -11.07 0.45
CA CYS A 419 15.61 -12.37 -0.19
C CYS A 419 16.13 -13.46 0.73
N SER A 420 15.70 -14.68 0.46
CA SER A 420 16.14 -15.91 1.10
C SER A 420 17.55 -16.33 0.66
N ASP A 421 18.20 -17.16 1.47
CA ASP A 421 19.46 -17.82 1.11
C ASP A 421 19.24 -19.09 0.26
N GLU A 422 18.02 -19.62 0.20
CA GLU A 422 17.71 -20.77 -0.65
C GLU A 422 17.49 -20.34 -2.10
N ALA A 423 18.07 -21.11 -3.03
CA ALA A 423 17.97 -20.88 -4.47
C ALA A 423 18.21 -19.41 -4.84
N PRO A 424 19.45 -18.91 -4.72
CA PRO A 424 19.76 -17.48 -4.70
C PRO A 424 19.30 -16.69 -5.93
N LEU A 425 19.23 -17.31 -7.11
CA LEU A 425 18.65 -16.70 -8.31
C LEU A 425 17.14 -16.85 -8.32
N LEU A 426 16.65 -18.09 -8.19
CA LEU A 426 15.22 -18.39 -8.30
C LEU A 426 14.42 -17.77 -7.15
N GLY A 427 14.92 -17.83 -5.91
CA GLY A 427 14.26 -17.21 -4.75
C GLY A 427 14.16 -15.70 -4.87
N MET A 428 15.24 -15.05 -5.34
CA MET A 428 15.25 -13.62 -5.64
C MET A 428 14.20 -13.27 -6.70
N LEU A 429 14.21 -13.98 -7.83
CA LEU A 429 13.29 -13.72 -8.94
C LEU A 429 11.84 -14.06 -8.60
N SER A 430 11.58 -15.10 -7.80
CA SER A 430 10.22 -15.44 -7.36
C SER A 430 9.54 -14.34 -6.55
N MET A 431 10.32 -13.52 -5.83
CA MET A 431 9.81 -12.34 -5.13
C MET A 431 9.75 -11.11 -6.04
N LEU A 432 10.76 -10.90 -6.88
CA LEU A 432 10.90 -9.72 -7.74
C LEU A 432 9.86 -9.68 -8.86
N LEU A 433 9.68 -10.79 -9.57
CA LEU A 433 8.89 -10.83 -10.81
C LEU A 433 7.41 -10.46 -10.62
N PRO A 434 6.65 -11.03 -9.65
CA PRO A 434 5.27 -10.64 -9.44
C PRO A 434 5.15 -9.17 -9.02
N ALA A 435 6.13 -8.64 -8.27
CA ALA A 435 6.14 -7.25 -7.85
C ALA A 435 6.19 -6.31 -9.06
N ILE A 436 7.16 -6.51 -9.96
CA ILE A 436 7.33 -5.64 -11.14
C ILE A 436 6.28 -5.89 -12.23
N ALA A 437 5.80 -7.13 -12.39
CA ALA A 437 4.71 -7.44 -13.31
C ALA A 437 3.42 -6.69 -12.97
N MET A 438 3.13 -6.49 -11.68
CA MET A 438 1.99 -5.69 -11.21
C MET A 438 2.22 -4.19 -11.21
N GLY A 439 3.41 -3.71 -11.62
CA GLY A 439 3.70 -2.28 -11.70
C GLY A 439 4.27 -1.67 -10.41
N ASN A 440 4.69 -2.47 -9.45
CA ASN A 440 5.42 -1.96 -8.29
C ASN A 440 6.85 -1.59 -8.66
N THR A 441 7.43 -0.65 -7.92
CA THR A 441 8.88 -0.41 -7.90
C THR A 441 9.49 -1.08 -6.68
N VAL A 442 10.75 -1.51 -6.78
CA VAL A 442 11.33 -2.42 -5.81
C VAL A 442 12.65 -1.89 -5.24
N VAL A 443 12.81 -2.05 -3.93
CA VAL A 443 14.10 -1.99 -3.22
C VAL A 443 14.40 -3.38 -2.69
N LEU A 444 15.37 -4.06 -3.30
CA LEU A 444 15.71 -5.44 -3.04
C LEU A 444 17.01 -5.54 -2.24
N VAL A 445 16.98 -6.28 -1.16
CA VAL A 445 18.12 -6.72 -0.38
C VAL A 445 18.38 -8.20 -0.70
N PRO A 446 19.45 -8.52 -1.46
CA PRO A 446 19.73 -9.89 -1.85
C PRO A 446 20.25 -10.71 -0.65
N SER A 447 20.20 -12.02 -0.78
CA SER A 447 20.86 -12.94 0.13
C SER A 447 22.34 -12.55 0.31
N ARG A 448 22.78 -12.28 1.53
CA ARG A 448 24.14 -11.81 1.81
C ARG A 448 25.22 -12.80 1.35
N PRO A 449 25.15 -14.12 1.69
CA PRO A 449 26.17 -15.08 1.28
C PRO A 449 26.25 -15.26 -0.25
N PHE A 450 25.17 -14.97 -0.98
CA PHE A 450 25.08 -15.22 -2.42
C PHE A 450 24.84 -13.94 -3.23
N ALA A 451 25.11 -12.78 -2.66
CA ALA A 451 24.79 -11.48 -3.27
C ALA A 451 25.45 -11.23 -4.63
N LEU A 452 26.55 -11.93 -4.95
CA LEU A 452 27.18 -11.87 -6.28
C LEU A 452 26.25 -12.37 -7.40
N VAL A 453 25.27 -13.25 -7.11
CA VAL A 453 24.24 -13.62 -8.10
C VAL A 453 23.38 -12.43 -8.48
N ALA A 454 23.00 -11.61 -7.49
CA ALA A 454 22.22 -10.40 -7.72
C ALA A 454 23.06 -9.31 -8.45
N THR A 455 24.36 -9.21 -8.18
CA THR A 455 25.23 -8.24 -8.89
C THR A 455 25.49 -8.63 -10.35
N ASP A 456 25.59 -9.93 -10.64
CA ASP A 456 25.68 -10.42 -12.03
C ASP A 456 24.38 -10.12 -12.81
N PHE A 457 23.24 -10.04 -12.11
CA PHE A 457 21.94 -9.73 -12.71
C PHE A 457 21.80 -8.27 -13.18
N TYR A 458 22.67 -7.34 -12.74
CA TYR A 458 22.62 -5.92 -13.17
C TYR A 458 22.70 -5.77 -14.69
N GLN A 459 23.56 -6.54 -15.34
CA GLN A 459 23.71 -6.49 -16.79
C GLN A 459 22.46 -7.02 -17.52
N VAL A 460 21.78 -8.02 -16.94
CA VAL A 460 20.50 -8.50 -17.48
C VAL A 460 19.44 -7.41 -17.39
N LEU A 461 19.38 -6.64 -16.28
CA LEU A 461 18.48 -5.50 -16.14
C LEU A 461 18.79 -4.38 -17.14
N GLU A 462 20.07 -4.03 -17.27
CA GLU A 462 20.53 -2.94 -18.15
C GLU A 462 20.27 -3.23 -19.63
N THR A 463 20.30 -4.50 -20.04
CA THR A 463 20.08 -4.93 -21.43
C THR A 463 18.64 -5.30 -21.75
N SER A 464 17.72 -5.24 -20.77
CA SER A 464 16.32 -5.65 -20.93
C SER A 464 15.32 -4.49 -20.88
N ASP A 465 15.78 -3.27 -21.13
CA ASP A 465 14.94 -2.05 -21.14
C ASP A 465 14.16 -1.81 -19.83
N VAL A 466 14.62 -2.35 -18.70
CA VAL A 466 14.02 -2.07 -17.40
C VAL A 466 14.23 -0.60 -17.04
N PRO A 467 13.17 0.20 -16.84
CA PRO A 467 13.35 1.62 -16.58
C PRO A 467 14.12 1.90 -15.29
N SER A 468 14.98 2.91 -15.34
CA SER A 468 15.81 3.32 -14.19
C SER A 468 14.97 3.55 -12.94
N GLY A 469 15.34 2.91 -11.82
CA GLY A 469 14.69 3.04 -10.53
C GLY A 469 13.51 2.09 -10.30
N VAL A 470 13.04 1.35 -11.32
CA VAL A 470 12.01 0.30 -11.13
C VAL A 470 12.54 -0.79 -10.19
N ILE A 471 13.79 -1.19 -10.38
CA ILE A 471 14.49 -2.15 -9.53
C ILE A 471 15.72 -1.48 -8.96
N ASN A 472 15.85 -1.51 -7.63
CA ASN A 472 17.02 -1.01 -6.91
C ASN A 472 17.53 -2.14 -6.02
N ILE A 473 18.84 -2.42 -6.05
CA ILE A 473 19.44 -3.53 -5.31
C ILE A 473 20.50 -2.97 -4.35
N VAL A 474 20.29 -3.20 -3.07
CA VAL A 474 21.16 -2.76 -1.98
C VAL A 474 21.69 -3.97 -1.24
N SER A 475 22.94 -4.36 -1.53
CA SER A 475 23.63 -5.44 -0.81
C SER A 475 24.12 -4.97 0.56
N GLY A 476 24.15 -5.88 1.54
CA GLY A 476 24.57 -5.54 2.89
C GLY A 476 24.12 -6.59 3.91
N ASP A 477 23.96 -6.15 5.16
CA ASP A 477 23.37 -6.96 6.21
C ASP A 477 21.85 -6.99 6.08
N ALA A 478 21.29 -8.19 5.88
CA ALA A 478 19.87 -8.36 5.58
C ALA A 478 18.96 -7.96 6.77
N GLU A 479 19.40 -8.23 8.01
CA GLU A 479 18.65 -7.88 9.22
C GLU A 479 18.62 -6.35 9.40
N GLU A 480 19.79 -5.69 9.25
CA GLU A 480 19.89 -4.23 9.34
C GLU A 480 19.06 -3.56 8.25
N LEU A 481 19.30 -3.89 6.98
CA LEU A 481 18.63 -3.25 5.84
C LEU A 481 17.13 -3.57 5.81
N GLY A 482 16.74 -4.79 6.17
CA GLY A 482 15.33 -5.20 6.32
C GLY A 482 14.61 -4.40 7.41
N SER A 483 15.28 -4.15 8.54
CA SER A 483 14.76 -3.30 9.62
C SER A 483 14.58 -1.85 9.18
N VAL A 484 15.50 -1.33 8.36
CA VAL A 484 15.36 0.02 7.77
C VAL A 484 14.16 0.09 6.83
N LEU A 485 14.00 -0.89 5.92
CA LEU A 485 12.85 -0.96 5.01
C LEU A 485 11.52 -1.09 5.79
N ALA A 486 11.52 -1.88 6.87
CA ALA A 486 10.34 -2.05 7.72
C ALA A 486 9.87 -0.73 8.36
N LYS A 487 10.80 0.12 8.79
CA LYS A 487 10.52 1.42 9.42
C LYS A 487 10.26 2.56 8.43
N HIS A 488 10.65 2.41 7.15
CA HIS A 488 10.60 3.50 6.19
C HIS A 488 9.17 3.83 5.79
N ASP A 489 8.72 5.06 6.02
CA ASP A 489 7.32 5.47 5.79
C ASP A 489 6.91 5.43 4.30
N ASP A 490 7.84 5.72 3.41
CA ASP A 490 7.60 5.71 1.96
C ASP A 490 7.73 4.32 1.31
N VAL A 491 7.97 3.27 2.08
CA VAL A 491 7.84 1.88 1.65
C VAL A 491 6.43 1.42 1.93
N ALA A 492 5.67 1.10 0.88
CA ALA A 492 4.25 0.77 0.98
C ALA A 492 4.01 -0.71 1.33
N GLY A 493 4.95 -1.59 1.00
CA GLY A 493 4.90 -3.00 1.34
C GLY A 493 6.28 -3.59 1.59
N LEU A 494 6.33 -4.67 2.36
CA LEU A 494 7.57 -5.39 2.67
C LEU A 494 7.35 -6.89 2.56
N TRP A 495 8.19 -7.56 1.79
CA TRP A 495 8.26 -9.01 1.77
C TRP A 495 9.61 -9.45 2.30
N ILE A 496 9.60 -10.32 3.28
CA ILE A 496 10.82 -10.83 3.91
C ILE A 496 10.78 -12.35 4.03
N SER A 497 11.80 -12.99 3.52
CA SER A 497 12.12 -14.39 3.79
C SER A 497 13.30 -14.44 4.76
N GLY A 498 13.01 -14.78 6.01
CA GLY A 498 13.97 -14.75 7.10
C GLY A 498 13.61 -15.73 8.20
N THR A 499 14.36 -15.70 9.29
CA THR A 499 14.10 -16.45 10.52
C THR A 499 12.81 -15.97 11.20
N ALA A 500 12.28 -16.75 12.14
CA ALA A 500 11.10 -16.37 12.91
C ALA A 500 11.25 -15.02 13.64
N ASP A 501 12.44 -14.76 14.18
CA ASP A 501 12.76 -13.51 14.89
C ASP A 501 12.82 -12.31 13.95
N GLU A 502 13.48 -12.44 12.79
CA GLU A 502 13.53 -11.41 11.75
C GLU A 502 12.12 -11.08 11.23
N CYS A 503 11.30 -12.11 10.96
CA CYS A 503 9.92 -11.95 10.54
C CYS A 503 9.06 -11.23 11.61
N THR A 504 9.22 -11.61 12.88
CA THR A 504 8.52 -10.98 14.00
C THR A 504 8.93 -9.52 14.17
N ASN A 505 10.23 -9.25 14.10
CA ASN A 505 10.78 -7.89 14.18
C ASN A 505 10.27 -7.02 13.02
N ALA A 506 10.31 -7.52 11.79
CA ALA A 506 9.79 -6.81 10.62
C ALA A 506 8.29 -6.47 10.74
N LYS A 507 7.47 -7.41 11.23
CA LYS A 507 6.04 -7.17 11.50
C LYS A 507 5.82 -6.06 12.52
N LYS A 508 6.60 -6.01 13.60
CA LYS A 508 6.52 -4.94 14.61
C LYS A 508 6.95 -3.59 14.04
N LEU A 509 8.13 -3.53 13.42
CA LEU A 509 8.70 -2.29 12.89
C LEU A 509 7.86 -1.66 11.76
N SER A 510 7.12 -2.49 11.02
CA SER A 510 6.25 -2.03 9.93
C SER A 510 4.85 -1.58 10.38
N SER A 511 4.58 -1.54 11.70
CA SER A 511 3.29 -1.06 12.24
C SER A 511 3.11 0.45 12.08
N GLY A 512 4.19 1.23 11.93
CA GLY A 512 4.19 2.70 11.90
C GLY A 512 3.24 3.31 10.86
N ASN A 513 3.36 2.90 9.60
CA ASN A 513 2.54 3.35 8.48
C ASN A 513 1.55 2.28 7.99
N MET A 514 1.33 1.22 8.76
CA MET A 514 0.42 0.10 8.42
C MET A 514 0.69 -0.55 7.06
N LYS A 515 1.96 -0.56 6.59
CA LYS A 515 2.33 -1.15 5.29
C LYS A 515 1.94 -2.63 5.18
N ILE A 516 1.63 -3.07 3.97
CA ILE A 516 1.35 -4.47 3.68
C ILE A 516 2.63 -5.29 3.90
N ILE A 517 2.55 -6.37 4.66
CA ILE A 517 3.70 -7.24 4.90
C ILE A 517 3.39 -8.69 4.55
N TRP A 518 4.35 -9.34 3.92
CA TRP A 518 4.39 -10.78 3.79
C TRP A 518 5.69 -11.31 4.40
N THR A 519 5.60 -12.41 5.13
CA THR A 519 6.77 -13.13 5.66
C THR A 519 6.59 -14.63 5.47
N ASN A 520 7.71 -15.36 5.37
CA ASN A 520 7.71 -16.81 5.40
C ASN A 520 7.46 -17.37 6.81
N ASN A 521 7.31 -16.52 7.84
CA ASN A 521 7.14 -16.87 9.26
C ASN A 521 8.26 -17.80 9.79
N GLY A 522 9.50 -17.62 9.31
CA GLY A 522 10.64 -18.44 9.68
C GLY A 522 10.64 -19.85 9.07
N LYS A 523 9.75 -20.13 8.13
CA LYS A 523 9.67 -21.44 7.47
C LYS A 523 10.40 -21.43 6.15
N LYS A 524 11.10 -22.52 5.85
CA LYS A 524 11.79 -22.70 4.59
C LYS A 524 10.81 -22.88 3.46
N LEU A 525 10.95 -22.11 2.39
CA LEU A 525 10.15 -22.23 1.17
C LEU A 525 10.88 -23.13 0.15
N ASP A 526 10.13 -24.00 -0.49
CA ASP A 526 10.61 -24.65 -1.71
C ASP A 526 10.32 -23.75 -2.91
N TRP A 527 11.36 -23.04 -3.37
CA TRP A 527 11.23 -22.10 -4.50
C TRP A 527 10.99 -22.81 -5.84
N PHE A 528 11.23 -24.14 -5.91
CA PHE A 528 10.94 -24.97 -7.10
C PHE A 528 9.48 -25.47 -7.11
N ASP A 529 8.79 -25.40 -5.97
CA ASP A 529 7.39 -25.77 -5.89
C ASP A 529 6.49 -24.59 -6.32
N ASN A 530 5.86 -24.69 -7.48
CA ASN A 530 4.95 -23.66 -7.98
C ASN A 530 3.79 -23.34 -7.04
N GLN A 531 3.39 -24.26 -6.17
CA GLN A 531 2.32 -23.99 -5.20
C GLN A 531 2.78 -23.06 -4.06
N GLN A 532 4.08 -23.08 -3.74
CA GLN A 532 4.67 -22.23 -2.69
C GLN A 532 5.20 -20.91 -3.25
N ALA A 533 5.86 -20.94 -4.39
CA ALA A 533 6.76 -19.89 -4.84
C ALA A 533 6.33 -19.18 -6.14
N ALA A 534 5.22 -19.59 -6.79
CA ALA A 534 4.84 -19.03 -8.08
C ALA A 534 3.32 -18.79 -8.23
N GLY A 535 2.95 -18.16 -9.33
CA GLY A 535 1.58 -18.07 -9.80
C GLY A 535 0.78 -16.86 -9.30
N ARG A 536 -0.54 -16.97 -9.48
CA ARG A 536 -1.48 -15.85 -9.25
C ARG A 536 -1.56 -15.39 -7.79
N GLU A 537 -1.19 -16.23 -6.84
CA GLU A 537 -1.18 -15.81 -5.43
C GLU A 537 -0.11 -14.73 -5.16
N TRP A 538 1.06 -14.85 -5.78
CA TRP A 538 2.10 -13.84 -5.69
C TRP A 538 1.72 -12.54 -6.42
N MET A 539 0.97 -12.65 -7.52
CA MET A 539 0.38 -11.48 -8.19
C MET A 539 -0.62 -10.76 -7.28
N ARG A 540 -1.50 -11.49 -6.57
CA ARG A 540 -2.40 -10.90 -5.57
C ARG A 540 -1.66 -10.25 -4.41
N ARG A 541 -0.55 -10.84 -3.94
CA ARG A 541 0.29 -10.22 -2.90
C ARG A 541 0.98 -8.95 -3.37
N ALA A 542 1.22 -8.84 -4.68
CA ALA A 542 1.84 -7.68 -5.31
C ALA A 542 0.83 -6.59 -5.68
N SER A 543 -0.45 -6.79 -5.41
CA SER A 543 -1.52 -5.87 -5.76
C SER A 543 -2.45 -5.61 -4.57
N GLN A 544 -3.19 -4.54 -4.67
CA GLN A 544 -4.32 -4.22 -3.81
C GLN A 544 -5.52 -3.88 -4.66
N VAL A 545 -6.72 -4.20 -4.18
CA VAL A 545 -7.95 -4.01 -4.95
C VAL A 545 -8.57 -2.67 -4.60
N LYS A 546 -8.86 -1.87 -5.63
CA LYS A 546 -9.71 -0.68 -5.53
C LYS A 546 -11.10 -1.01 -6.06
N ASN A 547 -12.12 -0.76 -5.26
CA ASN A 547 -13.51 -0.95 -5.66
C ASN A 547 -14.12 0.40 -6.08
N VAL A 548 -14.60 0.48 -7.32
CA VAL A 548 -15.17 1.70 -7.91
C VAL A 548 -16.65 1.47 -8.19
N TRP A 549 -17.52 2.22 -7.51
CA TRP A 549 -18.96 2.18 -7.69
C TRP A 549 -19.41 3.19 -8.74
N ILE A 550 -20.18 2.73 -9.70
CA ILE A 550 -20.69 3.52 -10.82
C ILE A 550 -22.18 3.24 -10.94
N PRO A 551 -23.05 3.98 -10.25
CA PRO A 551 -24.48 3.88 -10.47
C PRO A 551 -24.85 4.41 -11.86
N TYR A 552 -25.91 3.88 -12.46
CA TYR A 552 -26.44 4.35 -13.72
C TYR A 552 -27.96 4.27 -13.74
N GLY A 553 -28.56 5.17 -14.51
CA GLY A 553 -30.02 5.32 -14.59
C GLY A 553 -30.61 6.02 -13.37
N GLU A 554 -31.84 6.46 -13.50
CA GLU A 554 -32.63 7.07 -12.41
C GLU A 554 -33.06 6.04 -11.38
#